data_66817509809254aa4635f80f229f94ee
#
_entry.id   66817509809254aa4635f80f229f94ee
#
_cell.length_a   1.000
_cell.length_b   1.000
_cell.length_c   1.000
_cell.angle_alpha   90.00
_cell.angle_beta   90.00
_cell.angle_gamma   90.00
#
_symmetry.space_group_name_H-M   'P 1'
#
loop_
_entity.id
_entity.type
_entity.pdbx_description
1 polymer ?
#
loop_
_entity_poly.entity_id
_entity_poly.type
_entity_poly.pdbx_seq_one_letter_code
_entity_poly.pdbx_strand_id
1 'polypeptide(L)'
;MFLKYLPLAGALFLAGAAQAQVGVTADLGTTGAGFHLVVPMESQLNGRFGANMFNHNFDRTTNGVDYAIKGKLQTFDLLFDWYVRDDSVFHLTGGLVYNGNRFDATAKGNQLGKLTLNGNTYSASDIGLLKGRIAYRKAAPYLGIGWGNALASSNKGHWSFNGDLGAYFQGNPNVKLGSYGCTTLKAVCDTLVQDIAVEQLRLQDDVDSMKFYPVLRASLNYRF
;
A
#
# COMPACT_ATOMS: atom_id res chain seq x y z
N MET A 1 3.34 4.94 32.90
CA MET A 1 4.56 4.30 33.43
C MET A 1 5.14 3.23 32.50
N PHE A 2 4.88 3.30 31.17
CA PHE A 2 5.27 2.25 30.17
C PHE A 2 6.37 2.67 29.19
N LEU A 3 6.92 3.89 29.32
CA LEU A 3 7.88 4.41 28.30
C LEU A 3 9.37 4.21 28.65
N LYS A 4 9.70 3.57 29.78
CA LYS A 4 11.11 3.41 30.24
C LYS A 4 11.79 2.12 29.75
N TYR A 5 11.08 1.17 29.13
CA TYR A 5 11.65 -0.13 28.72
C TYR A 5 11.83 -0.28 27.21
N LEU A 6 11.41 0.69 26.41
CA LEU A 6 11.56 0.65 24.95
C LEU A 6 13.03 0.64 24.45
N PRO A 7 13.99 1.38 25.07
CA PRO A 7 15.38 1.33 24.61
C PRO A 7 16.11 0.02 24.95
N LEU A 8 15.65 -0.72 25.97
CA LEU A 8 16.32 -1.96 26.38
C LEU A 8 16.00 -3.14 25.46
N ALA A 9 14.77 -3.20 24.90
CA ALA A 9 14.39 -4.22 23.94
C ALA A 9 15.11 -4.03 22.59
N GLY A 10 15.30 -2.78 22.15
CA GLY A 10 16.08 -2.46 20.95
C GLY A 10 17.56 -2.82 21.06
N ALA A 11 18.15 -2.66 22.24
CA ALA A 11 19.57 -2.97 22.49
C ALA A 11 19.84 -4.49 22.54
N LEU A 12 18.88 -5.29 22.98
CA LEU A 12 19.02 -6.76 23.01
C LEU A 12 18.98 -7.40 21.61
N PHE A 13 18.22 -6.80 20.67
CA PHE A 13 18.23 -7.24 19.26
C PHE A 13 19.55 -6.89 18.56
N LEU A 14 20.21 -5.80 18.93
CA LEU A 14 21.50 -5.40 18.35
C LEU A 14 22.69 -6.21 18.89
N ALA A 15 22.62 -6.75 20.10
CA ALA A 15 23.69 -7.54 20.69
C ALA A 15 23.80 -8.96 20.11
N GLY A 16 22.70 -9.54 19.59
CA GLY A 16 22.70 -10.83 18.88
C GLY A 16 23.16 -10.72 17.41
N ALA A 17 23.12 -9.53 16.83
CA ALA A 17 23.50 -9.28 15.44
C ALA A 17 25.01 -9.17 15.19
N ALA A 18 25.83 -9.18 16.24
CA ALA A 18 27.30 -8.98 16.13
C ALA A 18 28.05 -10.15 15.48
N GLN A 19 27.37 -11.28 15.20
CA GLN A 19 27.92 -12.43 14.48
C GLN A 19 27.08 -12.85 13.25
N ALA A 20 25.87 -12.32 13.10
CA ALA A 20 25.03 -12.61 11.95
C ALA A 20 25.30 -11.57 10.86
N GLN A 21 25.67 -12.01 9.66
CA GLN A 21 25.76 -11.14 8.50
C GLN A 21 24.39 -10.57 8.18
N VAL A 22 24.13 -9.33 8.54
CA VAL A 22 22.87 -8.63 8.22
C VAL A 22 23.02 -7.83 6.93
N GLY A 23 21.93 -7.62 6.23
CA GLY A 23 21.87 -6.79 5.02
C GLY A 23 20.85 -5.68 5.15
N VAL A 24 21.09 -4.60 4.46
CA VAL A 24 20.12 -3.52 4.23
C VAL A 24 19.80 -3.46 2.76
N THR A 25 18.53 -3.29 2.44
CA THR A 25 18.03 -3.25 1.08
C THR A 25 17.33 -1.91 0.82
N ALA A 26 17.65 -1.29 -0.28
CA ALA A 26 16.89 -0.19 -0.85
C ALA A 26 16.13 -0.69 -2.08
N ASP A 27 14.83 -0.45 -2.16
CA ASP A 27 13.99 -0.97 -3.23
C ASP A 27 13.19 0.11 -3.94
N LEU A 28 12.89 -0.22 -5.20
CA LEU A 28 11.94 0.50 -6.03
C LEU A 28 10.98 -0.51 -6.69
N GLY A 29 9.70 -0.17 -6.72
CA GLY A 29 8.72 -1.07 -7.31
C GLY A 29 7.30 -0.51 -7.32
N THR A 30 6.33 -1.39 -7.56
CA THR A 30 4.92 -1.02 -7.57
C THR A 30 4.43 -0.52 -6.21
N THR A 31 5.07 -0.94 -5.11
CA THR A 31 4.80 -0.46 -3.75
C THR A 31 5.43 0.89 -3.42
N GLY A 32 6.21 1.46 -4.36
CA GLY A 32 6.97 2.68 -4.20
C GLY A 32 8.44 2.46 -3.89
N ALA A 33 9.08 3.43 -3.24
CA ALA A 33 10.42 3.31 -2.71
C ALA A 33 10.39 2.74 -1.29
N GLY A 34 11.33 1.88 -0.97
CA GLY A 34 11.38 1.19 0.30
C GLY A 34 12.78 0.92 0.84
N PHE A 35 12.80 0.54 2.12
CA PHE A 35 13.99 0.04 2.81
C PHE A 35 13.62 -1.18 3.63
N HIS A 36 14.48 -2.21 3.56
CA HIS A 36 14.33 -3.43 4.35
C HIS A 36 15.65 -3.80 5.04
N LEU A 37 15.51 -4.31 6.25
CA LEU A 37 16.56 -5.04 6.96
C LEU A 37 16.41 -6.52 6.61
N VAL A 38 17.49 -7.16 6.21
CA VAL A 38 17.54 -8.59 5.92
C VAL A 38 18.41 -9.26 6.98
N VAL A 39 17.84 -10.26 7.65
CA VAL A 39 18.53 -11.02 8.70
C VAL A 39 18.51 -12.52 8.38
N PRO A 40 19.63 -13.23 8.51
CA PRO A 40 19.66 -14.67 8.37
C PRO A 40 18.92 -15.30 9.54
N MET A 41 18.06 -16.27 9.27
CA MET A 41 17.36 -17.06 10.30
C MET A 41 17.83 -18.51 10.32
N GLU A 42 18.01 -19.09 9.14
CA GLU A 42 18.58 -20.41 8.92
C GLU A 42 19.38 -20.38 7.60
N SER A 43 20.06 -21.49 7.27
CA SER A 43 20.90 -21.58 6.06
C SER A 43 20.12 -21.24 4.76
N GLN A 44 18.85 -21.61 4.72
CA GLN A 44 17.95 -21.41 3.56
C GLN A 44 16.83 -20.42 3.84
N LEU A 45 16.85 -19.68 4.95
CA LEU A 45 15.75 -18.80 5.35
C LEU A 45 16.29 -17.45 5.82
N ASN A 46 15.86 -16.39 5.13
CA ASN A 46 16.09 -15.02 5.56
C ASN A 46 14.78 -14.35 5.98
N GLY A 47 14.83 -13.57 7.05
CA GLY A 47 13.77 -12.64 7.42
C GLY A 47 14.02 -11.26 6.80
N ARG A 48 12.97 -10.63 6.26
CA ARG A 48 13.02 -9.30 5.63
C ARG A 48 11.96 -8.41 6.25
N PHE A 49 12.39 -7.29 6.85
CA PHE A 49 11.53 -6.36 7.59
C PHE A 49 11.73 -4.97 7.06
N GLY A 50 10.67 -4.29 6.67
CA GLY A 50 10.84 -2.97 6.12
C GLY A 50 9.55 -2.22 5.84
N ALA A 51 9.70 -1.12 5.14
CA ALA A 51 8.60 -0.24 4.76
C ALA A 51 8.78 0.28 3.35
N ASN A 52 7.65 0.47 2.68
CA ASN A 52 7.60 1.10 1.36
C ASN A 52 6.63 2.27 1.41
N MET A 53 6.91 3.31 0.62
CA MET A 53 6.05 4.47 0.50
C MET A 53 6.06 5.07 -0.90
N PHE A 54 4.87 5.53 -1.31
CA PHE A 54 4.69 6.34 -2.50
C PHE A 54 3.43 7.20 -2.34
N ASN A 55 3.55 8.48 -2.59
CA ASN A 55 2.42 9.41 -2.60
C ASN A 55 2.36 10.10 -3.95
N HIS A 56 1.19 10.08 -4.55
CA HIS A 56 0.96 10.74 -5.83
C HIS A 56 -0.41 11.42 -5.86
N ASN A 57 -0.45 12.64 -6.36
CA ASN A 57 -1.67 13.40 -6.54
C ASN A 57 -1.90 13.57 -8.04
N PHE A 58 -3.12 13.30 -8.48
CA PHE A 58 -3.50 13.48 -9.88
C PHE A 58 -4.97 13.93 -9.98
N ASP A 59 -5.26 14.68 -11.02
CA ASP A 59 -6.62 15.08 -11.35
C ASP A 59 -7.16 14.14 -12.44
N ARG A 60 -8.42 13.77 -12.33
CA ARG A 60 -9.11 12.95 -13.33
C ARG A 60 -10.53 13.42 -13.52
N THR A 61 -10.94 13.59 -14.78
CA THR A 61 -12.33 13.85 -15.15
C THR A 61 -13.02 12.55 -15.52
N THR A 62 -14.13 12.25 -14.87
CA THR A 62 -14.94 11.05 -15.16
C THR A 62 -16.41 11.46 -15.09
N ASN A 63 -17.20 11.10 -16.12
CA ASN A 63 -18.62 11.42 -16.24
C ASN A 63 -18.93 12.93 -16.06
N GLY A 64 -18.03 13.81 -16.55
CA GLY A 64 -18.18 15.25 -16.43
C GLY A 64 -17.92 15.82 -15.03
N VAL A 65 -17.32 15.04 -14.14
CA VAL A 65 -16.91 15.45 -12.79
C VAL A 65 -15.40 15.48 -12.71
N ASP A 66 -14.82 16.58 -12.23
CA ASP A 66 -13.40 16.72 -11.98
C ASP A 66 -13.07 16.24 -10.55
N TYR A 67 -12.21 15.23 -10.46
CA TYR A 67 -11.75 14.66 -9.21
C TYR A 67 -10.29 15.02 -8.96
N ALA A 68 -9.99 15.59 -7.80
CA ALA A 68 -8.64 15.62 -7.26
C ALA A 68 -8.41 14.34 -6.43
N ILE A 69 -7.54 13.46 -6.91
CA ILE A 69 -7.27 12.17 -6.30
C ILE A 69 -5.90 12.20 -5.64
N LYS A 70 -5.84 11.78 -4.38
CA LYS A 70 -4.62 11.61 -3.60
C LYS A 70 -4.41 10.12 -3.35
N GLY A 71 -3.47 9.52 -4.07
CA GLY A 71 -3.02 8.16 -3.84
C GLY A 71 -1.92 8.13 -2.78
N LYS A 72 -2.12 7.36 -1.73
CA LYS A 72 -1.12 7.07 -0.73
C LYS A 72 -0.88 5.56 -0.69
N LEU A 73 0.31 5.13 -1.10
CA LEU A 73 0.79 3.78 -0.91
C LEU A 73 1.76 3.79 0.28
N GLN A 74 1.49 2.94 1.25
CA GLN A 74 2.32 2.77 2.43
C GLN A 74 2.17 1.35 2.96
N THR A 75 3.27 0.61 3.00
CA THR A 75 3.29 -0.75 3.55
C THR A 75 4.39 -0.90 4.59
N PHE A 76 4.17 -1.83 5.54
CA PHE A 76 5.21 -2.37 6.39
C PHE A 76 5.23 -3.87 6.19
N ASP A 77 6.38 -4.41 5.83
CA ASP A 77 6.55 -5.76 5.38
C ASP A 77 7.24 -6.61 6.46
N LEU A 78 6.69 -7.78 6.74
CA LEU A 78 7.29 -8.87 7.50
C LEU A 78 7.30 -10.09 6.57
N LEU A 79 8.42 -10.33 5.91
CA LEU A 79 8.58 -11.32 4.86
C LEU A 79 9.65 -12.34 5.24
N PHE A 80 9.50 -13.53 4.71
CA PHE A 80 10.44 -14.63 4.85
C PHE A 80 10.79 -15.15 3.46
N ASP A 81 12.08 -15.11 3.12
CA ASP A 81 12.62 -15.58 1.86
C ASP A 81 13.22 -16.97 2.07
N TRP A 82 12.60 -17.98 1.49
CA TRP A 82 13.06 -19.36 1.55
C TRP A 82 13.77 -19.74 0.26
N TYR A 83 15.04 -20.10 0.39
CA TYR A 83 15.92 -20.50 -0.71
C TYR A 83 15.86 -22.02 -0.88
N VAL A 84 15.73 -22.50 -2.13
CA VAL A 84 15.61 -23.93 -2.44
C VAL A 84 16.89 -24.69 -2.04
N ARG A 85 18.03 -24.01 -2.04
CA ARG A 85 19.36 -24.51 -1.60
C ARG A 85 20.15 -23.34 -1.02
N ASP A 86 21.16 -23.62 -0.21
CA ASP A 86 21.99 -22.64 0.48
C ASP A 86 22.66 -21.64 -0.46
N ASP A 87 23.03 -22.06 -1.67
CA ASP A 87 23.68 -21.25 -2.70
C ASP A 87 22.70 -20.71 -3.77
N SER A 88 21.40 -20.97 -3.61
CA SER A 88 20.40 -20.55 -4.58
C SER A 88 20.23 -19.04 -4.61
N VAL A 89 20.09 -18.52 -5.80
CA VAL A 89 19.62 -17.15 -6.02
C VAL A 89 18.09 -17.07 -6.11
N PHE A 90 17.44 -18.19 -6.42
CA PHE A 90 15.98 -18.26 -6.49
C PHE A 90 15.40 -18.56 -5.10
N HIS A 91 14.37 -17.80 -4.72
CA HIS A 91 13.68 -18.00 -3.46
C HIS A 91 12.17 -17.84 -3.61
N LEU A 92 11.44 -18.46 -2.69
CA LEU A 92 10.02 -18.25 -2.46
C LEU A 92 9.88 -17.31 -1.26
N THR A 93 8.98 -16.34 -1.39
CA THR A 93 8.71 -15.36 -0.34
C THR A 93 7.30 -15.53 0.18
N GLY A 94 7.15 -15.61 1.49
CA GLY A 94 5.86 -15.59 2.17
C GLY A 94 5.89 -14.65 3.36
N GLY A 95 4.74 -14.09 3.75
CA GLY A 95 4.71 -13.24 4.93
C GLY A 95 3.43 -12.43 5.09
N LEU A 96 3.54 -11.38 5.88
CA LEU A 96 2.45 -10.45 6.16
C LEU A 96 2.87 -9.03 5.83
N VAL A 97 1.95 -8.29 5.23
CA VAL A 97 2.10 -6.87 4.90
C VAL A 97 1.05 -6.09 5.66
N TYR A 98 1.47 -5.11 6.46
CA TYR A 98 0.56 -4.07 6.93
C TYR A 98 0.29 -3.11 5.76
N ASN A 99 -0.94 -3.12 5.27
CA ASN A 99 -1.38 -2.35 4.12
C ASN A 99 -2.03 -1.04 4.57
N GLY A 100 -1.33 0.06 4.41
CA GLY A 100 -1.79 1.42 4.64
C GLY A 100 -2.30 2.13 3.37
N ASN A 101 -2.37 1.42 2.24
CA ASN A 101 -2.78 2.00 0.96
C ASN A 101 -4.19 2.57 1.02
N ARG A 102 -4.35 3.75 0.44
CA ARG A 102 -5.64 4.43 0.30
C ARG A 102 -5.64 5.42 -0.84
N PHE A 103 -6.82 5.66 -1.36
CA PHE A 103 -7.09 6.70 -2.34
C PHE A 103 -8.17 7.61 -1.78
N ASP A 104 -7.86 8.90 -1.66
CA ASP A 104 -8.79 9.93 -1.24
C ASP A 104 -9.12 10.77 -2.48
N ALA A 105 -10.40 10.87 -2.85
CA ALA A 105 -10.88 11.66 -3.97
C ALA A 105 -11.76 12.82 -3.47
N THR A 106 -11.62 13.97 -4.08
CA THR A 106 -12.48 15.14 -3.83
C THR A 106 -13.01 15.63 -5.17
N ALA A 107 -14.33 15.65 -5.34
CA ALA A 107 -14.97 16.18 -6.53
C ALA A 107 -15.02 17.70 -6.46
N LYS A 108 -14.67 18.35 -7.58
CA LYS A 108 -14.64 19.81 -7.72
C LYS A 108 -15.80 20.37 -8.56
N GLY A 109 -16.68 19.50 -9.06
CA GLY A 109 -17.63 19.89 -10.12
C GLY A 109 -16.95 20.00 -11.49
N ASN A 110 -17.75 19.99 -12.54
CA ASN A 110 -17.25 20.23 -13.89
C ASN A 110 -17.05 21.74 -14.15
N GLN A 111 -16.59 22.11 -15.35
CA GLN A 111 -16.43 23.53 -15.76
C GLN A 111 -17.73 24.34 -15.66
N LEU A 112 -18.90 23.71 -15.66
CA LEU A 112 -20.20 24.33 -15.45
C LEU A 112 -20.64 24.32 -13.98
N GLY A 113 -19.78 23.88 -13.06
CA GLY A 113 -20.10 23.81 -11.64
C GLY A 113 -21.16 22.75 -11.30
N LYS A 114 -21.30 21.71 -12.11
CA LYS A 114 -22.32 20.67 -11.96
C LYS A 114 -21.70 19.31 -11.66
N LEU A 115 -22.42 18.48 -10.93
CA LEU A 115 -22.09 17.09 -10.57
C LEU A 115 -23.29 16.20 -10.87
N THR A 116 -23.08 15.10 -11.58
CA THR A 116 -24.14 14.11 -11.84
C THR A 116 -23.89 12.88 -11.00
N LEU A 117 -24.84 12.52 -10.16
CA LEU A 117 -24.81 11.35 -9.28
C LEU A 117 -26.10 10.55 -9.50
N ASN A 118 -25.99 9.27 -9.76
CA ASN A 118 -27.10 8.37 -9.99
C ASN A 118 -28.14 8.92 -11.03
N GLY A 119 -27.66 9.66 -12.05
CA GLY A 119 -28.50 10.26 -13.08
C GLY A 119 -29.09 11.64 -12.70
N ASN A 120 -29.02 12.06 -11.47
CA ASN A 120 -29.44 13.39 -11.01
C ASN A 120 -28.28 14.39 -11.06
N THR A 121 -28.57 15.59 -11.56
CA THR A 121 -27.56 16.65 -11.69
C THR A 121 -27.73 17.70 -10.59
N TYR A 122 -26.67 17.94 -9.86
CA TYR A 122 -26.59 18.87 -8.74
C TYR A 122 -25.67 20.04 -9.08
N SER A 123 -25.93 21.20 -8.49
CA SER A 123 -24.97 22.30 -8.49
C SER A 123 -23.88 22.02 -7.46
N ALA A 124 -22.61 22.12 -7.84
CA ALA A 124 -21.48 21.88 -6.95
C ALA A 124 -21.47 22.87 -5.76
N SER A 125 -21.98 24.12 -5.96
CA SER A 125 -22.11 25.08 -4.89
C SER A 125 -23.13 24.69 -3.83
N ASP A 126 -24.19 23.96 -4.22
CA ASP A 126 -25.31 23.64 -3.35
C ASP A 126 -25.09 22.36 -2.54
N ILE A 127 -24.37 21.39 -3.12
CA ILE A 127 -24.13 20.10 -2.47
C ILE A 127 -22.87 20.10 -1.58
N GLY A 128 -22.11 21.19 -1.61
CA GLY A 128 -20.87 21.29 -0.85
C GLY A 128 -19.75 20.40 -1.38
N LEU A 129 -18.93 19.84 -0.50
CA LEU A 129 -17.75 19.09 -0.84
C LEU A 129 -18.02 17.58 -0.87
N LEU A 130 -18.03 16.98 -2.05
CA LEU A 130 -18.13 15.53 -2.20
C LEU A 130 -16.74 14.89 -2.03
N LYS A 131 -16.61 13.99 -1.05
CA LYS A 131 -15.39 13.24 -0.77
C LYS A 131 -15.61 11.74 -0.92
N GLY A 132 -14.64 11.09 -1.55
CA GLY A 132 -14.57 9.64 -1.66
C GLY A 132 -13.29 9.11 -1.02
N ARG A 133 -13.37 7.90 -0.47
CA ARG A 133 -12.21 7.17 0.02
C ARG A 133 -12.32 5.71 -0.35
N ILE A 134 -11.23 5.16 -0.88
CA ILE A 134 -11.03 3.73 -1.08
C ILE A 134 -9.88 3.31 -0.16
N ALA A 135 -10.13 2.35 0.71
CA ALA A 135 -9.14 1.81 1.62
C ALA A 135 -9.22 0.28 1.65
N TYR A 136 -8.12 -0.35 2.04
CA TYR A 136 -7.98 -1.80 2.01
C TYR A 136 -7.83 -2.38 3.41
N ARG A 137 -7.89 -3.72 3.51
CA ARG A 137 -7.64 -4.45 4.76
C ARG A 137 -6.20 -4.18 5.23
N LYS A 138 -6.04 -3.94 6.52
CA LYS A 138 -4.74 -3.57 7.11
C LYS A 138 -3.74 -4.71 7.12
N ALA A 139 -4.15 -5.95 7.35
CA ALA A 139 -3.30 -7.12 7.31
C ALA A 139 -3.54 -7.87 5.99
N ALA A 140 -2.50 -8.03 5.19
CA ALA A 140 -2.54 -8.69 3.91
C ALA A 140 -1.45 -9.78 3.85
N PRO A 141 -1.79 -11.07 3.72
CA PRO A 141 -0.82 -12.10 3.40
C PRO A 141 -0.10 -11.79 2.09
N TYR A 142 1.19 -12.10 2.01
CA TYR A 142 2.03 -11.95 0.83
C TYR A 142 2.55 -13.31 0.37
N LEU A 143 2.55 -13.53 -0.94
CA LEU A 143 3.25 -14.63 -1.58
C LEU A 143 3.97 -14.10 -2.82
N GLY A 144 5.17 -14.61 -3.05
CA GLY A 144 6.00 -14.21 -4.18
C GLY A 144 7.15 -15.16 -4.46
N ILE A 145 7.84 -14.85 -5.53
CA ILE A 145 9.10 -15.46 -5.94
C ILE A 145 10.13 -14.37 -6.16
N GLY A 146 11.38 -14.68 -5.97
CA GLY A 146 12.44 -13.71 -6.20
C GLY A 146 13.74 -14.33 -6.70
N TRP A 147 14.59 -13.45 -7.20
CA TRP A 147 15.94 -13.76 -7.67
C TRP A 147 16.93 -12.83 -7.01
N GLY A 148 18.00 -13.38 -6.53
CA GLY A 148 19.06 -12.73 -5.78
C GLY A 148 19.06 -13.22 -4.32
N ASN A 149 20.18 -13.07 -3.65
CA ASN A 149 20.33 -13.36 -2.23
C ASN A 149 21.18 -12.25 -1.60
N ALA A 150 20.53 -11.41 -0.78
CA ALA A 150 21.17 -10.27 -0.16
C ALA A 150 22.34 -10.66 0.77
N LEU A 151 22.27 -11.87 1.36
CA LEU A 151 23.23 -12.37 2.34
C LEU A 151 24.16 -13.46 1.81
N ALA A 152 24.11 -13.80 0.49
CA ALA A 152 24.93 -14.85 -0.08
C ALA A 152 26.43 -14.57 0.11
N SER A 153 27.15 -15.54 0.66
CA SER A 153 28.60 -15.49 0.83
C SER A 153 29.38 -15.50 -0.49
N SER A 154 28.75 -15.99 -1.57
CA SER A 154 29.30 -16.00 -2.94
C SER A 154 29.37 -14.62 -3.60
N ASN A 155 28.67 -13.61 -3.05
CA ASN A 155 28.75 -12.24 -3.55
C ASN A 155 30.18 -11.73 -3.37
N LYS A 156 30.88 -11.45 -4.48
CA LYS A 156 32.19 -10.79 -4.46
C LYS A 156 32.00 -9.31 -4.06
N GLY A 157 32.10 -9.04 -2.77
CA GLY A 157 31.85 -7.72 -2.18
C GLY A 157 30.55 -7.68 -1.37
N HIS A 158 30.20 -6.48 -0.94
CA HIS A 158 29.06 -6.25 -0.06
C HIS A 158 27.76 -5.93 -0.80
N TRP A 159 27.82 -5.61 -2.08
CA TRP A 159 26.68 -5.20 -2.88
C TRP A 159 26.11 -6.34 -3.71
N SER A 160 24.79 -6.42 -3.77
CA SER A 160 24.06 -7.35 -4.65
C SER A 160 22.72 -6.75 -5.10
N PHE A 161 22.11 -7.40 -6.08
CA PHE A 161 20.81 -7.01 -6.63
C PHE A 161 19.82 -8.15 -6.46
N ASN A 162 18.57 -7.80 -6.13
CA ASN A 162 17.45 -8.72 -6.09
C ASN A 162 16.30 -8.20 -6.96
N GLY A 163 15.49 -9.14 -7.45
CA GLY A 163 14.21 -8.86 -8.09
C GLY A 163 13.14 -9.74 -7.47
N ASP A 164 11.98 -9.17 -7.15
CA ASP A 164 10.84 -9.89 -6.58
C ASP A 164 9.60 -9.70 -7.46
N LEU A 165 8.84 -10.77 -7.62
CA LEU A 165 7.52 -10.78 -8.24
C LEU A 165 6.55 -11.50 -7.30
N GLY A 166 5.45 -10.84 -6.93
CA GLY A 166 4.49 -11.43 -6.01
C GLY A 166 3.18 -10.67 -5.97
N ALA A 167 2.38 -10.99 -4.98
CA ALA A 167 1.16 -10.27 -4.68
C ALA A 167 0.84 -10.33 -3.19
N TYR A 168 0.26 -9.29 -2.66
CA TYR A 168 -0.39 -9.38 -1.36
C TYR A 168 -1.91 -9.36 -1.52
N PHE A 169 -2.55 -10.17 -0.68
CA PHE A 169 -3.98 -10.45 -0.69
C PHE A 169 -4.68 -9.44 0.21
N GLN A 170 -4.99 -8.29 -0.34
CA GLN A 170 -5.55 -7.16 0.42
C GLN A 170 -7.05 -7.28 0.71
N GLY A 171 -7.72 -8.28 0.13
CA GLY A 171 -9.16 -8.48 0.26
C GLY A 171 -9.97 -7.38 -0.43
N ASN A 172 -11.27 -7.39 -0.21
CA ASN A 172 -12.16 -6.42 -0.82
C ASN A 172 -11.83 -5.01 -0.31
N PRO A 173 -11.69 -4.03 -1.22
CA PRO A 173 -11.57 -2.64 -0.83
C PRO A 173 -12.85 -2.16 -0.15
N ASN A 174 -12.75 -1.13 0.66
CA ASN A 174 -13.87 -0.46 1.28
C ASN A 174 -14.00 0.94 0.70
N VAL A 175 -15.12 1.20 0.05
CA VAL A 175 -15.46 2.49 -0.53
C VAL A 175 -16.34 3.26 0.43
N LYS A 176 -16.02 4.54 0.63
CA LYS A 176 -16.84 5.48 1.37
C LYS A 176 -17.01 6.75 0.54
N LEU A 177 -18.24 7.16 0.32
CA LEU A 177 -18.59 8.44 -0.26
C LEU A 177 -19.37 9.28 0.73
N GLY A 178 -19.22 10.60 0.67
CA GLY A 178 -19.98 11.51 1.51
C GLY A 178 -19.94 12.94 0.98
N SER A 179 -21.04 13.67 1.15
CA SER A 179 -21.14 15.11 0.92
C SER A 179 -21.09 15.83 2.25
N TYR A 180 -20.43 16.96 2.27
CA TYR A 180 -20.25 17.81 3.45
C TYR A 180 -20.59 19.25 3.09
N GLY A 181 -21.56 19.84 3.80
CA GLY A 181 -21.94 21.24 3.60
C GLY A 181 -22.99 21.44 2.51
N CYS A 182 -23.97 20.55 2.40
CA CYS A 182 -25.15 20.78 1.56
C CYS A 182 -25.92 21.99 2.09
N THR A 183 -26.13 23.03 1.26
CA THR A 183 -26.70 24.32 1.65
C THR A 183 -28.04 24.61 0.95
N THR A 184 -28.56 23.69 0.16
CA THR A 184 -29.83 23.83 -0.57
C THR A 184 -31.02 23.33 0.26
N LEU A 185 -32.19 23.22 -0.36
CA LEU A 185 -33.40 22.72 0.32
C LEU A 185 -33.18 21.34 0.93
N LYS A 186 -33.74 21.14 2.12
CA LYS A 186 -33.60 19.85 2.84
C LYS A 186 -33.97 18.63 1.96
N ALA A 187 -35.05 18.72 1.20
CA ALA A 187 -35.48 17.64 0.33
C ALA A 187 -34.43 17.27 -0.74
N VAL A 188 -33.70 18.26 -1.28
CA VAL A 188 -32.61 18.05 -2.24
C VAL A 188 -31.40 17.42 -1.55
N CYS A 189 -31.07 17.87 -0.34
CA CYS A 189 -29.99 17.27 0.44
C CYS A 189 -30.31 15.79 0.84
N ASP A 190 -31.56 15.50 1.18
CA ASP A 190 -32.00 14.13 1.50
C ASP A 190 -31.91 13.20 0.25
N THR A 191 -32.30 13.70 -0.94
CA THR A 191 -32.15 12.97 -2.22
C THR A 191 -30.67 12.76 -2.56
N LEU A 192 -29.84 13.78 -2.36
CA LEU A 192 -28.39 13.69 -2.58
C LEU A 192 -27.75 12.55 -1.74
N VAL A 193 -28.15 12.41 -0.47
CA VAL A 193 -27.63 11.34 0.40
C VAL A 193 -28.00 9.95 -0.16
N GLN A 194 -29.22 9.80 -0.70
CA GLN A 194 -29.63 8.55 -1.33
C GLN A 194 -28.85 8.25 -2.61
N ASP A 195 -28.67 9.26 -3.47
CA ASP A 195 -27.89 9.11 -4.70
C ASP A 195 -26.42 8.80 -4.45
N ILE A 196 -25.83 9.41 -3.41
CA ILE A 196 -24.46 9.08 -2.95
C ILE A 196 -24.39 7.62 -2.48
N ALA A 197 -25.39 7.11 -1.77
CA ALA A 197 -25.40 5.73 -1.33
C ALA A 197 -25.44 4.74 -2.50
N VAL A 198 -26.24 5.05 -3.52
CA VAL A 198 -26.29 4.24 -4.76
C VAL A 198 -24.96 4.27 -5.51
N GLU A 199 -24.35 5.46 -5.63
CA GLU A 199 -23.05 5.62 -6.30
C GLU A 199 -21.92 4.92 -5.52
N GLN A 200 -21.98 4.94 -4.19
CA GLN A 200 -21.04 4.18 -3.36
C GLN A 200 -21.11 2.68 -3.62
N LEU A 201 -22.30 2.11 -3.77
CA LEU A 201 -22.47 0.70 -4.11
C LEU A 201 -21.90 0.37 -5.48
N ARG A 202 -22.15 1.19 -6.49
CA ARG A 202 -21.58 1.00 -7.84
C ARG A 202 -20.06 1.03 -7.82
N LEU A 203 -19.47 2.04 -7.15
CA LEU A 203 -18.03 2.13 -7.00
C LEU A 203 -17.46 0.95 -6.20
N GLN A 204 -18.20 0.45 -5.20
CA GLN A 204 -17.80 -0.76 -4.47
C GLN A 204 -17.73 -1.97 -5.39
N ASP A 205 -18.72 -2.17 -6.25
CA ASP A 205 -18.76 -3.26 -7.23
C ASP A 205 -17.63 -3.14 -8.26
N ASP A 206 -17.37 -1.93 -8.76
CA ASP A 206 -16.31 -1.66 -9.75
C ASP A 206 -14.90 -2.01 -9.21
N VAL A 207 -14.66 -1.75 -7.92
CA VAL A 207 -13.35 -2.02 -7.31
C VAL A 207 -13.26 -3.38 -6.62
N ASP A 208 -14.35 -4.15 -6.53
CA ASP A 208 -14.39 -5.42 -5.78
C ASP A 208 -13.48 -6.51 -6.39
N SER A 209 -13.09 -6.36 -7.65
CA SER A 209 -12.10 -7.22 -8.30
C SER A 209 -10.66 -6.96 -7.83
N MET A 210 -10.39 -5.81 -7.19
CA MET A 210 -9.04 -5.40 -6.76
C MET A 210 -8.60 -6.05 -5.44
N LYS A 211 -8.82 -7.38 -5.30
CA LYS A 211 -8.49 -8.15 -4.08
C LYS A 211 -7.00 -8.44 -3.93
N PHE A 212 -6.26 -8.37 -5.04
CA PHE A 212 -4.83 -8.64 -5.11
C PHE A 212 -4.08 -7.39 -5.52
N TYR A 213 -2.96 -7.14 -4.88
CA TYR A 213 -2.05 -6.08 -5.30
C TYR A 213 -0.78 -6.72 -5.86
N PRO A 214 -0.50 -6.58 -7.18
CA PRO A 214 0.70 -7.12 -7.77
C PRO A 214 1.94 -6.35 -7.29
N VAL A 215 2.96 -7.08 -6.88
CA VAL A 215 4.24 -6.53 -6.44
C VAL A 215 5.31 -6.92 -7.43
N LEU A 216 5.92 -5.90 -8.04
CA LEU A 216 7.16 -6.01 -8.78
C LEU A 216 8.17 -5.09 -8.07
N ARG A 217 9.33 -5.64 -7.69
CA ARG A 217 10.33 -4.93 -6.91
C ARG A 217 11.73 -5.22 -7.46
N ALA A 218 12.53 -4.19 -7.59
CA ALA A 218 13.97 -4.27 -7.85
C ALA A 218 14.71 -3.68 -6.64
N SER A 219 15.72 -4.35 -6.17
CA SER A 219 16.38 -4.05 -4.91
C SER A 219 17.88 -4.02 -5.04
N LEU A 220 18.50 -3.04 -4.41
CA LEU A 220 19.94 -2.95 -4.20
C LEU A 220 20.22 -3.28 -2.74
N ASN A 221 21.07 -4.26 -2.48
CA ASN A 221 21.40 -4.73 -1.15
C ASN A 221 22.83 -4.39 -0.79
N TYR A 222 23.04 -4.10 0.50
CA TYR A 222 24.35 -4.00 1.10
C TYR A 222 24.43 -4.94 2.30
N ARG A 223 25.42 -5.83 2.31
CA ARG A 223 25.70 -6.78 3.39
C ARG A 223 26.86 -6.26 4.25
N PHE A 224 26.68 -6.28 5.55
CA PHE A 224 27.70 -5.90 6.54
C PHE A 224 28.63 -7.06 6.89
#